data_19a85f8ecd019b6543d7b629031e88c1
#
_entry.id   19a85f8ecd019b6543d7b629031e88c1
#
_cell.length_a   1.000
_cell.length_b   1.000
_cell.length_c   1.000
_cell.angle_alpha   90.00
_cell.angle_beta   90.00
_cell.angle_gamma   90.00
#
_symmetry.space_group_name_H-M   'P 1'
#
loop_
_entity.id
_entity.type
_entity.pdbx_description
1 polymer ?
#
loop_
_entity_poly.entity_id
_entity_poly.type
_entity_poly.pdbx_seq_one_letter_code
_entity_poly.pdbx_strand_id
1 'polypeptide(L)'
;MFSFWNISFAQPKGYKNIFDLESFRNKSNEYAKNTNTIESDFKQEKHLAMLTENSISNGTFWFKKDNFLRWEYKEPLQYLIVLNGGKAYIRDNGKVKKFDMNSNRIFKQVNELMLAAVNGNILENPDYKISYFENNDSFLAELLPLQKNMKEYVKDILIYFDKKDFSVTKFRMTEMSGDYTEVEFSNKKPNITIENGIFVVN
;
A
#
# COMPACT_ATOMS: atom_id res chain seq x y z
N MET A 1 -23.80 34.23 11.02
CA MET A 1 -23.49 33.15 11.97
C MET A 1 -23.21 31.90 11.15
N PHE A 2 -21.96 31.65 10.81
CA PHE A 2 -21.58 30.49 9.97
C PHE A 2 -21.34 29.29 10.89
N SER A 3 -22.23 28.32 10.82
CA SER A 3 -22.06 27.04 11.50
C SER A 3 -20.93 26.26 10.80
N PHE A 4 -19.77 26.18 11.43
CA PHE A 4 -18.74 25.23 11.03
C PHE A 4 -19.26 23.81 11.34
N TRP A 5 -19.65 23.09 10.33
CA TRP A 5 -19.87 21.66 10.43
C TRP A 5 -18.50 21.03 10.70
N ASN A 6 -18.23 20.71 11.94
CA ASN A 6 -17.16 19.80 12.32
C ASN A 6 -17.55 18.42 11.75
N ILE A 7 -16.96 18.05 10.60
CA ILE A 7 -16.98 16.66 10.15
C ILE A 7 -16.09 15.91 11.15
N SER A 8 -16.69 15.41 12.20
CA SER A 8 -16.05 14.49 13.13
C SER A 8 -15.90 13.18 12.39
N PHE A 9 -14.68 12.85 11.98
CA PHE A 9 -14.36 11.52 11.48
C PHE A 9 -14.61 10.52 12.60
N ALA A 10 -15.37 9.46 12.30
CA ALA A 10 -15.54 8.37 13.24
C ALA A 10 -14.16 7.73 13.46
N GLN A 11 -13.69 7.86 14.68
CA GLN A 11 -12.42 7.26 15.12
C GLN A 11 -12.45 5.76 14.85
N PRO A 12 -11.44 5.17 14.17
CA PRO A 12 -11.42 3.74 13.94
C PRO A 12 -11.48 2.95 15.24
N LYS A 13 -12.30 1.90 15.28
CA LYS A 13 -12.53 1.12 16.49
C LYS A 13 -11.21 0.60 17.08
N GLY A 14 -10.95 0.89 18.34
CA GLY A 14 -9.74 0.46 19.05
C GLY A 14 -8.51 1.35 18.81
N TYR A 15 -8.66 2.47 18.12
CA TYR A 15 -7.62 3.46 17.90
C TYR A 15 -7.98 4.78 18.58
N LYS A 16 -6.98 5.57 18.96
CA LYS A 16 -7.07 6.95 19.44
C LYS A 16 -6.25 7.85 18.53
N ASN A 17 -6.49 9.14 18.56
CA ASN A 17 -5.62 10.10 17.85
C ASN A 17 -4.17 9.91 18.31
N ILE A 18 -3.25 9.97 17.37
CA ILE A 18 -1.82 9.83 17.67
C ILE A 18 -1.39 10.96 18.62
N PHE A 19 -0.60 10.59 19.64
CA PHE A 19 -0.13 11.55 20.64
C PHE A 19 1.03 12.42 20.11
N ASP A 20 2.00 11.78 19.44
CA ASP A 20 3.20 12.43 18.90
C ASP A 20 3.32 12.16 17.40
N LEU A 21 2.62 12.97 16.62
CA LEU A 21 2.59 12.87 15.16
C LEU A 21 3.96 13.19 14.54
N GLU A 22 4.68 14.17 15.09
CA GLU A 22 5.98 14.58 14.56
C GLU A 22 7.01 13.46 14.71
N SER A 23 7.09 12.86 15.89
CA SER A 23 7.96 11.70 16.14
C SER A 23 7.63 10.52 15.22
N PHE A 24 6.34 10.22 15.04
CA PHE A 24 5.91 9.15 14.14
C PHE A 24 6.35 9.42 12.69
N ARG A 25 6.09 10.62 12.17
CA ARG A 25 6.49 10.99 10.80
C ARG A 25 8.00 10.90 10.61
N ASN A 26 8.76 11.48 11.54
CA ASN A 26 10.22 11.49 11.48
C ASN A 26 10.80 10.08 11.45
N LYS A 27 10.33 9.20 12.33
CA LYS A 27 10.81 7.80 12.41
C LYS A 27 10.36 6.97 11.21
N SER A 28 9.13 7.14 10.72
CA SER A 28 8.66 6.48 9.50
C SER A 28 9.47 6.92 8.27
N ASN A 29 9.77 8.22 8.15
CA ASN A 29 10.60 8.74 7.08
C ASN A 29 12.06 8.25 7.19
N GLU A 30 12.59 8.16 8.41
CA GLU A 30 13.93 7.61 8.66
C GLU A 30 14.00 6.13 8.27
N TYR A 31 13.03 5.32 8.69
CA TYR A 31 12.93 3.92 8.27
C TYR A 31 12.93 3.80 6.74
N ALA A 32 12.07 4.56 6.05
CA ALA A 32 11.97 4.54 4.60
C ALA A 32 13.26 5.00 3.90
N LYS A 33 13.92 6.05 4.43
CA LYS A 33 15.22 6.52 3.90
C LYS A 33 16.33 5.47 4.04
N ASN A 34 16.33 4.72 5.11
CA ASN A 34 17.34 3.71 5.42
C ASN A 34 17.05 2.34 4.81
N THR A 35 15.87 2.16 4.22
CA THR A 35 15.45 0.90 3.59
C THR A 35 15.72 0.95 2.08
N ASN A 36 16.70 0.18 1.62
CA ASN A 36 17.06 0.11 0.19
C ASN A 36 16.39 -1.07 -0.51
N THR A 37 16.15 -2.16 0.21
CA THR A 37 15.48 -3.35 -0.31
C THR A 37 14.53 -3.93 0.74
N ILE A 38 13.48 -4.59 0.29
CA ILE A 38 12.58 -5.38 1.14
C ILE A 38 12.25 -6.67 0.41
N GLU A 39 12.36 -7.80 1.10
CA GLU A 39 11.68 -9.04 0.77
C GLU A 39 10.64 -9.29 1.86
N SER A 40 9.43 -9.66 1.47
CA SER A 40 8.35 -9.97 2.41
C SER A 40 7.38 -10.97 1.81
N ASP A 41 6.83 -11.84 2.62
CA ASP A 41 5.61 -12.54 2.24
C ASP A 41 4.41 -11.61 2.39
N PHE A 42 3.37 -11.88 1.60
CA PHE A 42 2.09 -11.19 1.75
C PHE A 42 0.92 -12.16 1.71
N LYS A 43 -0.14 -11.78 2.42
CA LYS A 43 -1.47 -12.34 2.29
C LYS A 43 -2.40 -11.23 1.83
N GLN A 44 -3.07 -11.42 0.71
CA GLN A 44 -4.08 -10.51 0.20
C GLN A 44 -5.47 -11.11 0.40
N GLU A 45 -6.36 -10.31 0.93
CA GLU A 45 -7.79 -10.57 1.00
C GLU A 45 -8.54 -9.57 0.12
N LYS A 46 -9.33 -10.07 -0.82
CA LYS A 46 -10.25 -9.27 -1.61
C LYS A 46 -11.68 -9.59 -1.24
N HIS A 47 -12.37 -8.60 -0.72
CA HIS A 47 -13.79 -8.64 -0.41
C HIS A 47 -14.58 -8.00 -1.56
N LEU A 48 -15.57 -8.71 -2.05
CA LEU A 48 -16.54 -8.18 -2.99
C LEU A 48 -17.90 -8.11 -2.29
N ALA A 49 -18.45 -6.91 -2.15
CA ALA A 49 -19.69 -6.67 -1.40
C ALA A 49 -20.88 -7.51 -1.86
N MET A 50 -20.83 -7.99 -3.12
CA MET A 50 -21.85 -8.87 -3.70
C MET A 50 -21.62 -10.36 -3.40
N LEU A 51 -20.47 -10.75 -2.85
CA LEU A 51 -20.10 -12.15 -2.58
C LEU A 51 -20.09 -12.41 -1.08
N THR A 52 -20.46 -13.64 -0.71
CA THR A 52 -20.45 -14.09 0.69
C THR A 52 -19.05 -14.46 1.20
N GLU A 53 -18.13 -14.81 0.30
CA GLU A 53 -16.79 -15.26 0.65
C GLU A 53 -15.73 -14.31 0.09
N ASN A 54 -14.68 -14.10 0.88
CA ASN A 54 -13.52 -13.33 0.47
C ASN A 54 -12.56 -14.19 -0.35
N SER A 55 -11.97 -13.60 -1.37
CA SER A 55 -10.89 -14.25 -2.12
C SER A 55 -9.56 -14.01 -1.41
N ILE A 56 -8.85 -15.09 -1.08
CA ILE A 56 -7.55 -15.04 -0.42
C ILE A 56 -6.47 -15.46 -1.41
N SER A 57 -5.38 -14.69 -1.46
CA SER A 57 -4.19 -14.98 -2.25
C SER A 57 -2.94 -14.74 -1.42
N ASN A 58 -1.93 -15.57 -1.61
CA ASN A 58 -0.64 -15.46 -0.94
C ASN A 58 0.48 -15.32 -1.96
N GLY A 59 1.56 -14.68 -1.56
CA GLY A 59 2.71 -14.51 -2.42
C GLY A 59 3.91 -13.89 -1.74
N THR A 60 4.86 -13.47 -2.55
CA THR A 60 6.08 -12.79 -2.10
C THR A 60 6.24 -11.46 -2.82
N PHE A 61 6.67 -10.48 -2.08
CA PHE A 61 6.92 -9.13 -2.52
C PHE A 61 8.40 -8.80 -2.40
N TRP A 62 8.97 -8.21 -3.44
CA TRP A 62 10.32 -7.67 -3.44
C TRP A 62 10.28 -6.22 -3.89
N PHE A 63 10.96 -5.40 -3.15
CA PHE A 63 11.19 -3.99 -3.47
C PHE A 63 12.68 -3.70 -3.46
N LYS A 64 13.13 -2.86 -4.39
CA LYS A 64 14.46 -2.26 -4.40
C LYS A 64 14.33 -0.80 -4.81
N LYS A 65 15.06 0.10 -4.13
CA LYS A 65 15.10 1.53 -4.49
C LYS A 65 15.34 1.72 -5.98
N ASP A 66 15.00 2.90 -6.49
CA ASP A 66 14.94 3.23 -7.91
C ASP A 66 13.76 2.56 -8.64
N ASN A 67 12.67 2.34 -7.92
CA ASN A 67 11.38 1.89 -8.45
C ASN A 67 11.39 0.48 -9.07
N PHE A 68 12.16 -0.42 -8.50
CA PHE A 68 12.05 -1.84 -8.79
C PHE A 68 11.07 -2.49 -7.83
N LEU A 69 10.13 -3.25 -8.37
CA LEU A 69 9.15 -4.00 -7.59
C LEU A 69 8.85 -5.32 -8.30
N ARG A 70 8.76 -6.40 -7.51
CA ARG A 70 8.19 -7.67 -7.94
C ARG A 70 7.12 -8.07 -6.95
N TRP A 71 5.92 -8.34 -7.46
CA TRP A 71 4.77 -8.82 -6.70
C TRP A 71 4.32 -10.13 -7.31
N GLU A 72 4.61 -11.23 -6.64
CA GLU A 72 4.38 -12.58 -7.17
C GLU A 72 3.36 -13.32 -6.32
N TYR A 73 2.19 -13.58 -6.91
CA TYR A 73 1.18 -14.46 -6.32
C TYR A 73 1.55 -15.91 -6.57
N LYS A 74 1.46 -16.73 -5.53
CA LYS A 74 1.79 -18.16 -5.58
C LYS A 74 0.55 -19.03 -5.52
N GLU A 75 -0.43 -18.65 -4.69
CA GLU A 75 -1.65 -19.41 -4.45
C GLU A 75 -2.85 -18.48 -4.24
N PRO A 76 -4.03 -18.83 -4.75
CA PRO A 76 -4.31 -19.90 -5.73
C PRO A 76 -3.95 -19.49 -7.16
N LEU A 77 -3.61 -18.20 -7.38
CA LEU A 77 -3.34 -17.60 -8.68
C LEU A 77 -1.83 -17.56 -8.95
N GLN A 78 -1.42 -17.97 -10.14
CA GLN A 78 -0.07 -17.72 -10.63
C GLN A 78 -0.04 -16.41 -11.42
N TYR A 79 0.09 -15.32 -10.69
CA TYR A 79 0.09 -13.97 -11.26
C TYR A 79 1.32 -13.21 -10.81
N LEU A 80 1.93 -12.45 -11.71
CA LEU A 80 3.15 -11.71 -11.43
C LEU A 80 3.05 -10.30 -11.97
N ILE A 81 3.40 -9.33 -11.15
CA ILE A 81 3.61 -7.94 -11.54
C ILE A 81 5.08 -7.59 -11.29
N VAL A 82 5.76 -7.05 -12.29
CA VAL A 82 7.11 -6.52 -12.15
C VAL A 82 7.16 -5.08 -12.66
N LEU A 83 7.75 -4.22 -11.86
CA LEU A 83 8.10 -2.86 -12.24
C LEU A 83 9.61 -2.78 -12.40
N ASN A 84 10.03 -2.29 -13.55
CA ASN A 84 11.44 -2.14 -13.88
C ASN A 84 11.63 -1.02 -14.92
N GLY A 85 12.40 0.01 -14.57
CA GLY A 85 12.73 1.11 -15.46
C GLY A 85 11.54 1.87 -16.04
N GLY A 86 10.50 2.12 -15.23
CA GLY A 86 9.28 2.84 -15.62
C GLY A 86 8.32 2.00 -16.47
N LYS A 87 8.58 0.71 -16.64
CA LYS A 87 7.74 -0.26 -17.36
C LYS A 87 7.14 -1.24 -16.38
N ALA A 88 5.87 -1.60 -16.63
CA ALA A 88 5.18 -2.65 -15.90
C ALA A 88 5.08 -3.90 -16.79
N TYR A 89 5.39 -5.04 -16.22
CA TYR A 89 5.23 -6.35 -16.84
C TYR A 89 4.23 -7.14 -15.99
N ILE A 90 3.25 -7.71 -16.62
CA ILE A 90 2.25 -8.57 -15.97
C ILE A 90 2.34 -9.94 -16.66
N ARG A 91 2.55 -10.99 -15.87
CA ARG A 91 2.41 -12.38 -16.32
C ARG A 91 1.15 -12.97 -15.69
N ASP A 92 0.25 -13.40 -16.57
CA ASP A 92 -1.01 -14.04 -16.23
C ASP A 92 -1.15 -15.31 -17.06
N ASN A 93 -1.30 -16.47 -16.40
CA ASN A 93 -1.42 -17.77 -17.05
C ASN A 93 -0.33 -18.02 -18.12
N GLY A 94 0.92 -17.65 -17.80
CA GLY A 94 2.08 -17.81 -18.68
C GLY A 94 2.19 -16.76 -19.81
N LYS A 95 1.20 -15.88 -19.97
CA LYS A 95 1.24 -14.81 -20.97
C LYS A 95 1.80 -13.53 -20.36
N VAL A 96 2.86 -13.01 -20.95
CA VAL A 96 3.48 -11.75 -20.51
C VAL A 96 2.91 -10.58 -21.32
N LYS A 97 2.40 -9.58 -20.61
CA LYS A 97 2.01 -8.29 -21.19
C LYS A 97 2.88 -7.20 -20.60
N LYS A 98 3.34 -6.31 -21.46
CA LYS A 98 4.12 -5.13 -21.09
C LYS A 98 3.25 -3.90 -21.22
N PHE A 99 3.30 -3.05 -20.21
CA PHE A 99 2.57 -1.79 -20.17
C PHE A 99 3.54 -0.65 -19.92
N ASP A 100 3.27 0.48 -20.56
CA ASP A 100 3.81 1.75 -20.10
C ASP A 100 2.98 2.16 -18.87
N MET A 101 3.64 2.43 -17.75
CA MET A 101 2.97 2.84 -16.51
C MET A 101 2.14 4.11 -16.68
N ASN A 102 2.50 4.96 -17.64
CA ASN A 102 1.76 6.20 -17.92
C ASN A 102 0.46 5.96 -18.71
N SER A 103 0.31 4.81 -19.35
CA SER A 103 -0.87 4.50 -20.19
C SER A 103 -2.10 4.02 -19.41
N ASN A 104 -1.94 3.54 -18.19
CA ASN A 104 -3.04 3.10 -17.33
C ASN A 104 -3.04 3.86 -16.02
N ARG A 105 -3.95 4.81 -15.90
CA ARG A 105 -4.02 5.76 -14.78
C ARG A 105 -4.25 5.09 -13.42
N ILE A 106 -5.15 4.10 -13.36
CA ILE A 106 -5.47 3.41 -12.10
C ILE A 106 -4.26 2.58 -11.65
N PHE A 107 -3.64 1.83 -12.58
CA PHE A 107 -2.45 1.04 -12.28
C PHE A 107 -1.29 1.93 -11.82
N LYS A 108 -1.09 3.09 -12.47
CA LYS A 108 -0.11 4.09 -12.07
C LYS A 108 -0.36 4.57 -10.64
N GLN A 109 -1.60 4.94 -10.30
CA GLN A 109 -1.95 5.46 -8.98
C GLN A 109 -1.77 4.43 -7.86
N VAL A 110 -2.21 3.18 -8.07
CA VAL A 110 -2.01 2.09 -7.10
C VAL A 110 -0.53 1.83 -6.88
N ASN A 111 0.24 1.81 -7.96
CA ASN A 111 1.68 1.62 -7.87
C ASN A 111 2.40 2.78 -7.18
N GLU A 112 2.07 4.02 -7.52
CA GLU A 112 2.61 5.21 -6.85
C GLU A 112 2.29 5.20 -5.36
N LEU A 113 1.08 4.76 -4.98
CA LEU A 113 0.70 4.60 -3.59
C LEU A 113 1.54 3.55 -2.86
N MET A 114 1.75 2.39 -3.48
CA MET A 114 2.58 1.32 -2.92
C MET A 114 4.04 1.76 -2.77
N LEU A 115 4.60 2.38 -3.80
CA LEU A 115 5.96 2.94 -3.73
C LEU A 115 6.07 4.05 -2.69
N ALA A 116 5.08 4.93 -2.61
CA ALA A 116 5.04 6.01 -1.63
C ALA A 116 4.94 5.49 -0.20
N ALA A 117 4.20 4.39 0.03
CA ALA A 117 4.12 3.73 1.33
C ALA A 117 5.49 3.15 1.75
N VAL A 118 6.21 2.50 0.82
CA VAL A 118 7.54 1.95 1.09
C VAL A 118 8.60 3.04 1.23
N ASN A 119 8.49 4.12 0.45
CA ASN A 119 9.44 5.25 0.47
C ASN A 119 9.13 6.28 1.58
N GLY A 120 8.06 6.11 2.37
CA GLY A 120 7.65 7.02 3.43
C GLY A 120 6.93 8.29 2.96
N ASN A 121 6.95 8.63 1.69
CA ASN A 121 6.38 9.87 1.14
C ASN A 121 4.85 9.91 1.20
N ILE A 122 4.20 8.79 1.48
CA ILE A 122 2.74 8.69 1.54
C ILE A 122 2.15 9.55 2.67
N LEU A 123 2.89 9.71 3.77
CA LEU A 123 2.42 10.42 4.96
C LEU A 123 2.34 11.94 4.78
N GLU A 124 2.86 12.47 3.68
CA GLU A 124 2.86 13.89 3.36
C GLU A 124 2.31 14.20 1.96
N ASN A 125 1.65 13.20 1.35
CA ASN A 125 1.13 13.35 -0.01
C ASN A 125 -0.07 14.31 -0.05
N PRO A 126 0.03 15.45 -0.76
CA PRO A 126 -1.02 16.48 -0.80
C PRO A 126 -2.30 16.06 -1.53
N ASP A 127 -2.26 14.94 -2.25
CA ASP A 127 -3.43 14.38 -2.94
C ASP A 127 -4.42 13.71 -1.99
N TYR A 128 -4.07 13.61 -0.70
CA TYR A 128 -4.89 12.99 0.33
C TYR A 128 -5.09 13.91 1.53
N LYS A 129 -6.28 13.86 2.13
CA LYS A 129 -6.49 14.29 3.51
C LYS A 129 -6.12 13.11 4.41
N ILE A 130 -5.15 13.31 5.31
CA ILE A 130 -4.60 12.22 6.13
C ILE A 130 -4.94 12.45 7.58
N SER A 131 -5.50 11.43 8.23
CA SER A 131 -5.74 11.37 9.67
C SER A 131 -4.85 10.29 10.28
N TYR A 132 -4.36 10.52 11.50
CA TYR A 132 -3.38 9.64 12.15
C TYR A 132 -3.90 9.16 13.49
N PHE A 133 -3.78 7.88 13.70
CA PHE A 133 -4.24 7.21 14.90
C PHE A 133 -3.19 6.25 15.43
N GLU A 134 -3.35 5.85 16.69
CA GLU A 134 -2.53 4.82 17.31
C GLU A 134 -3.35 3.94 18.26
N ASN A 135 -2.89 2.72 18.44
CA ASN A 135 -3.29 1.85 19.56
C ASN A 135 -2.02 1.31 20.25
N ASN A 136 -2.12 0.25 21.04
CA ASN A 136 -0.96 -0.30 21.74
C ASN A 136 0.07 -0.94 20.79
N ASP A 137 -0.37 -1.46 19.65
CA ASP A 137 0.44 -2.33 18.78
C ASP A 137 0.85 -1.66 17.47
N SER A 138 0.09 -0.68 17.00
CA SER A 138 0.31 -0.08 15.68
C SER A 138 -0.03 1.40 15.63
N PHE A 139 0.57 2.08 14.64
CA PHE A 139 0.07 3.35 14.11
C PHE A 139 -0.81 3.08 12.89
N LEU A 140 -1.74 3.98 12.63
CA LEU A 140 -2.66 3.93 11.50
C LEU A 140 -2.72 5.30 10.83
N ALA A 141 -2.46 5.35 9.53
CA ALA A 141 -2.77 6.49 8.68
C ALA A 141 -4.00 6.16 7.83
N GLU A 142 -5.03 6.99 7.93
CA GLU A 142 -6.22 6.97 7.08
C GLU A 142 -6.10 8.07 6.03
N LEU A 143 -6.13 7.69 4.75
CA LEU A 143 -5.97 8.57 3.62
C LEU A 143 -7.29 8.67 2.85
N LEU A 144 -7.84 9.88 2.76
CA LEU A 144 -9.03 10.18 1.97
C LEU A 144 -8.59 10.92 0.69
N PRO A 145 -8.87 10.39 -0.51
CA PRO A 145 -8.49 11.03 -1.75
C PRO A 145 -9.09 12.44 -1.87
N LEU A 146 -8.32 13.41 -2.33
CA LEU A 146 -8.78 14.77 -2.63
C LEU A 146 -9.09 14.96 -4.11
N GLN A 147 -8.39 14.25 -4.99
CA GLN A 147 -8.55 14.32 -6.44
C GLN A 147 -9.89 13.70 -6.87
N LYS A 148 -10.67 14.44 -7.69
CA LYS A 148 -12.00 14.02 -8.14
C LYS A 148 -12.02 12.63 -8.78
N ASN A 149 -11.07 12.37 -9.66
CA ASN A 149 -10.94 11.10 -10.36
C ASN A 149 -10.65 9.90 -9.43
N MET A 150 -9.98 10.12 -8.28
CA MET A 150 -9.75 9.08 -7.31
C MET A 150 -10.97 8.86 -6.41
N LYS A 151 -11.64 9.92 -6.01
CA LYS A 151 -12.88 9.86 -5.21
C LYS A 151 -14.01 9.08 -5.88
N GLU A 152 -13.99 8.95 -7.20
CA GLU A 152 -14.99 8.17 -7.93
C GLU A 152 -14.82 6.65 -7.73
N TYR A 153 -13.63 6.19 -7.36
CA TYR A 153 -13.30 4.77 -7.23
C TYR A 153 -12.88 4.38 -5.82
N VAL A 154 -12.10 5.23 -5.15
CA VAL A 154 -11.51 4.95 -3.84
C VAL A 154 -12.20 5.77 -2.78
N LYS A 155 -12.75 5.11 -1.76
CA LYS A 155 -13.38 5.71 -0.60
C LYS A 155 -12.33 6.12 0.42
N ASP A 156 -11.49 5.18 0.83
CA ASP A 156 -10.42 5.39 1.80
C ASP A 156 -9.26 4.40 1.58
N ILE A 157 -8.12 4.74 2.15
CA ILE A 157 -6.95 3.89 2.22
C ILE A 157 -6.44 3.90 3.66
N LEU A 158 -6.24 2.74 4.24
CA LEU A 158 -5.70 2.53 5.57
C LEU A 158 -4.30 1.93 5.47
N ILE A 159 -3.33 2.55 6.13
CA ILE A 159 -1.95 2.05 6.19
C ILE A 159 -1.57 1.86 7.66
N TYR A 160 -1.20 0.66 8.00
CA TYR A 160 -0.81 0.28 9.36
C TYR A 160 0.70 0.14 9.46
N PHE A 161 1.27 0.68 10.53
CA PHE A 161 2.70 0.66 10.78
C PHE A 161 3.00 -0.03 12.11
N ASP A 162 4.06 -0.80 12.15
CA ASP A 162 4.57 -1.40 13.38
C ASP A 162 5.11 -0.31 14.32
N LYS A 163 4.85 -0.42 15.61
CA LYS A 163 5.36 0.54 16.61
C LYS A 163 6.85 0.39 16.94
N LYS A 164 7.44 -0.74 16.60
CA LYS A 164 8.84 -1.03 16.95
C LYS A 164 9.79 -0.49 15.89
N ASP A 165 9.48 -0.74 14.61
CA ASP A 165 10.37 -0.42 13.51
C ASP A 165 9.77 0.56 12.48
N PHE A 166 8.51 0.99 12.66
CA PHE A 166 7.79 1.92 11.79
C PHE A 166 7.59 1.42 10.35
N SER A 167 7.81 0.14 10.10
CA SER A 167 7.55 -0.46 8.80
C SER A 167 6.06 -0.67 8.56
N VAL A 168 5.63 -0.64 7.31
CA VAL A 168 4.25 -0.99 6.93
C VAL A 168 4.00 -2.48 7.20
N THR A 169 2.94 -2.76 7.94
CA THR A 169 2.50 -4.15 8.25
C THR A 169 1.26 -4.54 7.47
N LYS A 170 0.41 -3.57 7.16
CA LYS A 170 -0.85 -3.81 6.46
C LYS A 170 -1.26 -2.59 5.64
N PHE A 171 -1.93 -2.87 4.55
CA PHE A 171 -2.54 -1.89 3.67
C PHE A 171 -3.96 -2.34 3.35
N ARG A 172 -4.93 -1.42 3.38
CA ARG A 172 -6.29 -1.68 2.95
C ARG A 172 -6.78 -0.53 2.09
N MET A 173 -7.35 -0.84 0.94
CA MET A 173 -8.04 0.10 0.07
C MET A 173 -9.50 -0.28 -0.03
N THR A 174 -10.40 0.65 0.29
CA THR A 174 -11.84 0.48 0.19
C THR A 174 -12.34 1.25 -1.04
N GLU A 175 -13.12 0.57 -1.88
CA GLU A 175 -13.74 1.17 -3.05
C GLU A 175 -15.08 1.82 -2.70
N MET A 176 -15.59 2.70 -3.57
CA MET A 176 -16.89 3.35 -3.39
C MET A 176 -18.07 2.36 -3.43
N SER A 177 -17.89 1.19 -4.06
CA SER A 177 -18.83 0.07 -4.07
C SER A 177 -19.01 -0.61 -2.71
N GLY A 178 -18.05 -0.41 -1.79
CA GLY A 178 -17.92 -1.16 -0.54
C GLY A 178 -17.00 -2.36 -0.65
N ASP A 179 -16.50 -2.69 -1.83
CA ASP A 179 -15.45 -3.68 -2.02
C ASP A 179 -14.16 -3.21 -1.34
N TYR A 180 -13.33 -4.16 -0.88
CA TYR A 180 -12.00 -3.79 -0.40
C TYR A 180 -10.94 -4.81 -0.79
N THR A 181 -9.71 -4.32 -0.86
CA THR A 181 -8.51 -5.15 -0.94
C THR A 181 -7.65 -4.84 0.27
N GLU A 182 -7.33 -5.86 1.05
CA GLU A 182 -6.43 -5.78 2.19
C GLU A 182 -5.20 -6.65 1.93
N VAL A 183 -4.03 -6.13 2.27
CA VAL A 183 -2.75 -6.85 2.15
C VAL A 183 -2.03 -6.77 3.48
N GLU A 184 -1.67 -7.92 4.03
CA GLU A 184 -0.84 -8.06 5.22
C GLU A 184 0.55 -8.56 4.83
N PHE A 185 1.58 -7.90 5.38
CA PHE A 185 2.98 -8.25 5.16
C PHE A 185 3.55 -9.00 6.36
N SER A 186 4.26 -10.09 6.09
CA SER A 186 4.92 -10.91 7.09
C SER A 186 6.33 -11.29 6.67
N ASN A 187 7.13 -11.80 7.60
CA ASN A 187 8.51 -12.26 7.33
C ASN A 187 9.37 -11.20 6.61
N LYS A 188 9.18 -9.93 6.98
CA LYS A 188 9.88 -8.80 6.33
C LYS A 188 11.38 -8.88 6.58
N LYS A 189 12.17 -8.77 5.51
CA LYS A 189 13.64 -8.75 5.52
C LYS A 189 14.12 -7.47 4.82
N PRO A 190 14.29 -6.37 5.57
CA PRO A 190 14.83 -5.14 4.99
C PRO A 190 16.33 -5.27 4.74
N ASN A 191 16.81 -4.52 3.74
CA ASN A 191 18.23 -4.33 3.42
C ASN A 191 19.03 -5.61 3.11
N ILE A 192 18.34 -6.65 2.61
CA ILE A 192 19.02 -7.83 2.08
C ILE A 192 19.53 -7.55 0.66
N THR A 193 20.53 -8.32 0.22
CA THR A 193 20.97 -8.28 -1.18
C THR A 193 19.92 -8.90 -2.08
N ILE A 194 19.43 -8.12 -3.06
CA ILE A 194 18.48 -8.59 -4.07
C ILE A 194 19.12 -8.40 -5.46
N GLU A 195 19.30 -9.51 -6.15
CA GLU A 195 19.85 -9.53 -7.50
C GLU A 195 18.90 -8.88 -8.52
N ASN A 196 19.42 -8.09 -9.47
CA ASN A 196 18.60 -7.41 -10.46
C ASN A 196 17.80 -8.37 -11.36
N GLY A 197 18.29 -9.59 -11.54
CA GLY A 197 17.60 -10.63 -12.30
C GLY A 197 16.20 -10.97 -11.81
N ILE A 198 15.92 -10.75 -10.51
CA ILE A 198 14.59 -11.01 -9.94
C ILE A 198 13.50 -10.09 -10.52
N PHE A 199 13.90 -8.91 -11.03
CA PHE A 199 13.01 -7.93 -11.63
C PHE A 199 12.91 -8.07 -13.16
N VAL A 200 13.34 -9.20 -13.71
CA VAL A 200 13.20 -9.56 -15.13
C VAL A 200 12.06 -10.56 -15.27
N VAL A 201 11.24 -10.37 -16.28
CA VAL A 201 10.14 -11.30 -16.63
C VAL A 201 10.52 -12.01 -17.92
N ASN A 202 10.75 -13.31 -17.81
CA ASN A 202 10.99 -14.22 -18.94
C ASN A 202 9.68 -14.84 -19.40
#